data_ee3b6ed7eda37c175706e5940ec0d460
#
_entry.id   ee3b6ed7eda37c175706e5940ec0d460
#
_cell.length_a   1.000
_cell.length_b   1.000
_cell.length_c   1.000
_cell.angle_alpha   90.00
_cell.angle_beta   90.00
_cell.angle_gamma   90.00
#
_symmetry.space_group_name_H-M   'P 1'
#
loop_
_entity.id
_entity.type
_entity.pdbx_description
1 polymer ?
#
loop_
_entity_poly.entity_id
_entity_poly.type
_entity_poly.pdbx_seq_one_letter_code
_entity_poly.pdbx_strand_id
1 'polypeptide(L)'
;STSAGATGSAGKDEYNDYGRGASAGNSGALERGDDEMRAYNRHWYKTAVENLVLRTRSIGFIEGGELGRDFRRRYGIKPAQAAGLGIFPSHHQKMILTDYALPDRATGFVMGHNLLRNYWDTDDHPFESTLRDGFKPWHDLSTRVYGPILNDLKRSFEDAWEKAEPSGQPVPKLLASEVFARPALRRGKGEMAQICRTLGLEERSIRDIYHLTLANARVYVYFENQYFRYKPLAMHLRAIRRALKGAGWPRDFYVFVVTNVPDGHGRVNTYEMLQALGKSTAMPHFHKKNGKGDDDKLVKADLDGVHIHVCSLATSGNTEQGMEYRPIYVHSKLMLIDDVFFTVGSANVNVRSMEVDTELNIACTSPTLTKEWREKLWKLHTGRMPSGNMADEFDAWDEIIKNNAKRMVNKQHLAAPLIEFFDDSSTGLRAD
;
A
#
# COMPACT_ATOMS: atom_id res chain seq x y z
N SER A 1 19.40 1.94 -42.68
CA SER A 1 18.56 3.04 -43.17
C SER A 1 17.24 2.49 -43.67
N THR A 2 16.24 2.49 -42.85
CA THR A 2 14.81 2.75 -43.18
C THR A 2 14.11 3.02 -41.88
N SER A 3 13.80 4.30 -41.66
CA SER A 3 12.93 4.83 -40.62
C SER A 3 11.50 4.39 -40.95
N ALA A 4 10.87 3.65 -40.07
CA ALA A 4 9.41 3.57 -40.01
C ALA A 4 8.95 4.41 -38.78
N GLY A 5 8.49 5.61 -39.06
CA GLY A 5 7.78 6.45 -38.09
C GLY A 5 6.43 5.82 -37.81
N ALA A 6 6.24 5.34 -36.60
CA ALA A 6 4.93 5.05 -36.05
C ALA A 6 4.49 6.27 -35.23
N THR A 7 3.82 7.22 -35.88
CA THR A 7 2.97 8.20 -35.23
C THR A 7 1.63 7.53 -34.89
N GLY A 8 1.59 6.81 -33.79
CA GLY A 8 0.35 6.38 -33.16
C GLY A 8 0.13 7.28 -31.94
N SER A 9 -0.83 8.18 -31.96
CA SER A 9 -1.35 8.83 -30.78
C SER A 9 -2.03 7.74 -29.94
N ALA A 10 -1.27 7.11 -29.05
CA ALA A 10 -1.84 6.26 -28.01
C ALA A 10 -2.70 7.14 -27.13
N GLY A 11 -4.00 6.87 -27.12
CA GLY A 11 -4.99 7.66 -26.41
C GLY A 11 -4.65 7.74 -24.93
N LYS A 12 -4.75 8.94 -24.39
CA LYS A 12 -4.52 9.28 -22.98
C LYS A 12 -5.46 8.54 -22.01
N ASP A 13 -6.40 7.75 -22.52
CA ASP A 13 -7.50 7.14 -21.76
C ASP A 13 -7.30 5.64 -21.44
N GLU A 14 -6.36 4.94 -22.08
CA GLU A 14 -6.22 3.48 -21.92
C GLU A 14 -5.63 3.02 -20.57
N TYR A 15 -4.94 3.90 -19.84
CA TYR A 15 -4.35 3.56 -18.53
C TYR A 15 -5.24 3.91 -17.32
N ASN A 16 -6.33 4.65 -17.54
CA ASN A 16 -7.29 4.96 -16.47
C ASN A 16 -8.25 3.82 -16.14
N ASP A 17 -8.27 2.75 -16.93
CA ASP A 17 -9.28 1.68 -16.82
C ASP A 17 -8.92 0.53 -15.86
N TYR A 18 -7.71 0.50 -15.31
CA TYR A 18 -7.41 -0.46 -14.22
C TYR A 18 -8.13 -0.12 -12.90
N GLY A 19 -8.81 1.01 -12.80
CA GLY A 19 -9.60 1.45 -11.65
C GLY A 19 -11.09 1.66 -11.94
N ARG A 20 -11.54 1.62 -13.19
CA ARG A 20 -12.97 1.76 -13.51
C ARG A 20 -13.61 0.40 -13.57
N GLY A 21 -14.33 0.04 -12.51
CA GLY A 21 -15.26 -1.07 -12.54
C GLY A 21 -16.20 -0.94 -13.73
N ALA A 22 -16.30 -2.01 -14.51
CA ALA A 22 -17.18 -2.11 -15.66
C ALA A 22 -18.59 -1.65 -15.29
N SER A 23 -19.02 -0.50 -15.78
CA SER A 23 -20.43 -0.20 -15.88
C SER A 23 -21.00 -1.14 -16.94
N ALA A 24 -22.01 -1.90 -16.58
CA ALA A 24 -22.71 -2.83 -17.47
C ALA A 24 -23.28 -2.07 -18.68
N GLY A 25 -22.54 -2.03 -19.77
CA GLY A 25 -22.96 -1.33 -21.00
C GLY A 25 -22.02 -1.48 -22.20
N ASN A 26 -20.77 -1.88 -22.01
CA ASN A 26 -19.81 -1.94 -23.12
C ASN A 26 -18.82 -3.11 -22.99
N SER A 27 -19.30 -4.30 -22.71
CA SER A 27 -18.47 -5.51 -22.51
C SER A 27 -17.58 -5.87 -23.72
N GLY A 28 -18.05 -5.62 -24.93
CA GLY A 28 -17.33 -6.04 -26.14
C GLY A 28 -16.09 -5.21 -26.53
N ALA A 29 -15.95 -3.97 -26.04
CA ALA A 29 -14.78 -3.14 -26.30
C ALA A 29 -13.69 -3.35 -25.22
N LEU A 30 -14.11 -3.58 -23.96
CA LEU A 30 -13.21 -3.93 -22.85
C LEU A 30 -12.58 -5.32 -23.05
N GLU A 31 -13.36 -6.30 -23.52
CA GLU A 31 -12.85 -7.65 -23.81
C GLU A 31 -11.78 -7.65 -24.92
N ARG A 32 -11.93 -6.81 -25.94
CA ARG A 32 -10.94 -6.70 -27.03
C ARG A 32 -9.62 -6.07 -26.58
N GLY A 33 -9.67 -4.99 -25.79
CA GLY A 33 -8.46 -4.36 -25.22
C GLY A 33 -7.71 -5.29 -24.28
N ASP A 34 -8.40 -6.06 -23.46
CA ASP A 34 -7.82 -7.08 -22.56
C ASP A 34 -7.16 -8.22 -23.36
N ASP A 35 -7.78 -8.67 -24.45
CA ASP A 35 -7.23 -9.75 -25.27
C ASP A 35 -6.00 -9.30 -26.08
N GLU A 36 -6.00 -8.07 -26.58
CA GLU A 36 -4.82 -7.49 -27.26
C GLU A 36 -3.67 -7.31 -26.27
N MET A 37 -3.91 -6.81 -25.07
CA MET A 37 -2.89 -6.66 -24.05
C MET A 37 -2.36 -8.02 -23.55
N ARG A 38 -3.23 -9.00 -23.36
CA ARG A 38 -2.82 -10.38 -23.04
C ARG A 38 -2.02 -11.01 -24.17
N ALA A 39 -2.38 -10.74 -25.43
CA ALA A 39 -1.62 -11.23 -26.60
C ALA A 39 -0.24 -10.57 -26.68
N TYR A 40 -0.17 -9.25 -26.46
CA TYR A 40 1.08 -8.50 -26.40
C TYR A 40 1.98 -9.01 -25.27
N ASN A 41 1.46 -9.16 -24.06
CA ASN A 41 2.21 -9.68 -22.93
C ASN A 41 2.69 -11.11 -23.19
N ARG A 42 1.83 -11.99 -23.72
CA ARG A 42 2.24 -13.36 -24.10
C ARG A 42 3.34 -13.37 -25.15
N HIS A 43 3.26 -12.48 -26.13
CA HIS A 43 4.31 -12.34 -27.15
C HIS A 43 5.62 -11.88 -26.50
N TRP A 44 5.57 -10.84 -25.67
CA TRP A 44 6.75 -10.29 -24.99
C TRP A 44 7.43 -11.33 -24.10
N TYR A 45 6.65 -12.05 -23.28
CA TYR A 45 7.18 -13.11 -22.41
C TYR A 45 7.69 -14.34 -23.16
N LYS A 46 7.25 -14.57 -24.39
CA LYS A 46 7.75 -15.66 -25.24
C LYS A 46 8.94 -15.26 -26.11
N THR A 47 9.18 -13.97 -26.26
CA THR A 47 10.33 -13.48 -27.03
C THR A 47 11.59 -13.82 -26.24
N ALA A 48 12.44 -14.68 -26.84
CA ALA A 48 13.71 -14.99 -26.22
C ALA A 48 14.60 -13.75 -26.26
N VAL A 49 14.79 -13.14 -25.10
CA VAL A 49 15.78 -12.08 -24.90
C VAL A 49 17.04 -12.76 -24.40
N GLU A 50 18.15 -12.51 -25.04
CA GLU A 50 19.44 -13.06 -24.64
C GLU A 50 19.71 -12.66 -23.17
N ASN A 51 20.09 -13.64 -22.36
CA ASN A 51 20.35 -13.49 -20.91
C ASN A 51 19.14 -13.13 -20.02
N LEU A 52 17.90 -13.25 -20.53
CA LEU A 52 16.69 -13.03 -19.72
C LEU A 52 15.89 -14.34 -19.61
N VAL A 53 15.68 -14.81 -18.40
CA VAL A 53 14.80 -15.95 -18.09
C VAL A 53 13.57 -15.44 -17.38
N LEU A 54 12.41 -15.69 -17.94
CA LEU A 54 11.11 -15.28 -17.42
C LEU A 54 10.31 -16.51 -17.00
N ARG A 55 9.62 -16.40 -15.87
CA ARG A 55 8.63 -17.39 -15.43
C ARG A 55 7.34 -16.69 -15.02
N THR A 56 6.23 -17.32 -15.34
CA THR A 56 4.91 -16.89 -14.90
C THR A 56 4.45 -17.78 -13.76
N ARG A 57 3.76 -17.20 -12.78
CA ARG A 57 3.14 -17.94 -11.68
C ARG A 57 1.64 -17.79 -11.76
N SER A 58 0.94 -18.92 -11.81
CA SER A 58 -0.50 -19.00 -11.59
C SER A 58 -0.77 -19.67 -10.23
N ILE A 59 -1.79 -19.24 -9.52
CA ILE A 59 -2.25 -19.91 -8.31
C ILE A 59 -3.27 -20.96 -8.72
N GLY A 60 -3.01 -22.22 -8.34
CA GLY A 60 -3.84 -23.35 -8.74
C GLY A 60 -5.26 -23.28 -8.19
N PHE A 61 -6.23 -23.85 -8.94
CA PHE A 61 -7.65 -23.89 -8.57
C PHE A 61 -7.89 -24.57 -7.19
N ILE A 62 -7.09 -25.58 -6.84
CA ILE A 62 -7.20 -26.30 -5.55
C ILE A 62 -6.82 -25.38 -4.41
N GLU A 63 -5.68 -24.68 -4.51
CA GLU A 63 -5.19 -23.71 -3.50
C GLU A 63 -6.21 -22.57 -3.32
N GLY A 64 -6.76 -22.05 -4.42
CA GLY A 64 -7.82 -21.03 -4.38
C GLY A 64 -9.10 -21.53 -3.69
N GLY A 65 -9.50 -22.76 -3.91
CA GLY A 65 -10.65 -23.37 -3.24
C GLY A 65 -10.44 -23.55 -1.73
N GLU A 66 -9.24 -23.89 -1.29
CA GLU A 66 -8.87 -23.97 0.13
C GLU A 66 -8.86 -22.61 0.81
N LEU A 67 -8.30 -21.60 0.18
CA LEU A 67 -8.38 -20.22 0.63
C LEU A 67 -9.82 -19.76 0.83
N GLY A 68 -10.68 -19.99 -0.13
CA GLY A 68 -12.09 -19.63 -0.02
C GLY A 68 -12.82 -20.33 1.14
N ARG A 69 -12.52 -21.63 1.40
CA ARG A 69 -13.07 -22.36 2.56
C ARG A 69 -12.54 -21.81 3.89
N ASP A 70 -11.24 -21.47 3.98
CA ASP A 70 -10.64 -20.88 5.17
C ASP A 70 -11.30 -19.52 5.51
N PHE A 71 -11.52 -18.69 4.50
CA PHE A 71 -12.20 -17.40 4.65
C PHE A 71 -13.62 -17.53 5.16
N ARG A 72 -14.41 -18.45 4.61
CA ARG A 72 -15.75 -18.71 5.12
C ARG A 72 -15.75 -19.09 6.59
N ARG A 73 -14.83 -19.95 6.98
CA ARG A 73 -14.73 -20.42 8.36
C ARG A 73 -14.34 -19.31 9.33
N ARG A 74 -13.39 -18.43 8.94
CA ARG A 74 -12.87 -17.39 9.84
C ARG A 74 -13.75 -16.17 9.92
N TYR A 75 -14.32 -15.74 8.80
CA TYR A 75 -14.99 -14.44 8.69
C TYR A 75 -16.49 -14.54 8.44
N GLY A 76 -17.04 -15.76 8.32
CA GLY A 76 -18.47 -15.96 8.09
C GLY A 76 -18.98 -15.35 6.78
N ILE A 77 -18.09 -15.12 5.79
CA ILE A 77 -18.45 -14.48 4.52
C ILE A 77 -19.31 -15.39 3.64
N LYS A 78 -20.09 -14.77 2.74
CA LYS A 78 -20.96 -15.51 1.81
C LYS A 78 -20.14 -16.40 0.87
N PRO A 79 -20.68 -17.57 0.45
CA PRO A 79 -19.96 -18.48 -0.45
C PRO A 79 -19.43 -17.83 -1.73
N ALA A 80 -20.21 -16.94 -2.35
CA ALA A 80 -19.79 -16.23 -3.56
C ALA A 80 -18.60 -15.27 -3.33
N GLN A 81 -18.56 -14.61 -2.17
CA GLN A 81 -17.43 -13.75 -1.79
C GLN A 81 -16.17 -14.58 -1.50
N ALA A 82 -16.34 -15.70 -0.79
CA ALA A 82 -15.24 -16.62 -0.52
C ALA A 82 -14.66 -17.23 -1.80
N ALA A 83 -15.53 -17.57 -2.76
CA ALA A 83 -15.11 -18.05 -4.07
C ALA A 83 -14.31 -16.98 -4.83
N GLY A 84 -14.80 -15.73 -4.85
CA GLY A 84 -14.08 -14.61 -5.49
C GLY A 84 -12.69 -14.39 -4.93
N LEU A 85 -12.52 -14.40 -3.61
CA LEU A 85 -11.23 -14.28 -2.95
C LEU A 85 -10.29 -15.45 -3.25
N GLY A 86 -10.83 -16.66 -3.31
CA GLY A 86 -10.06 -17.88 -3.58
C GLY A 86 -9.70 -18.10 -5.05
N ILE A 87 -10.48 -17.55 -5.99
CA ILE A 87 -10.29 -17.80 -7.44
C ILE A 87 -9.22 -16.88 -8.04
N PHE A 88 -8.99 -15.69 -7.47
CA PHE A 88 -8.11 -14.66 -8.06
C PHE A 88 -7.02 -14.13 -7.11
N PRO A 89 -6.30 -14.97 -6.35
CA PRO A 89 -5.14 -14.49 -5.63
C PRO A 89 -4.06 -14.04 -6.64
N SER A 90 -3.34 -12.97 -6.32
CA SER A 90 -2.29 -12.43 -7.17
C SER A 90 -0.90 -12.59 -6.58
N HIS A 91 0.11 -12.71 -7.45
CA HIS A 91 1.50 -12.58 -7.04
C HIS A 91 1.87 -11.10 -7.00
N HIS A 92 1.88 -10.52 -5.81
CA HIS A 92 2.03 -9.07 -5.64
C HIS A 92 3.35 -8.66 -4.97
N GLN A 93 4.25 -9.61 -4.72
CA GLN A 93 5.59 -9.34 -4.19
C GLN A 93 6.41 -8.47 -5.16
N LYS A 94 7.14 -7.51 -4.61
CA LYS A 94 8.02 -6.62 -5.37
C LYS A 94 9.38 -6.56 -4.72
N MET A 95 10.35 -7.19 -5.37
CA MET A 95 11.72 -7.24 -4.90
C MET A 95 12.71 -7.29 -6.05
N ILE A 96 13.92 -6.80 -5.81
CA ILE A 96 15.04 -6.93 -6.72
C ILE A 96 16.24 -7.43 -5.92
N LEU A 97 17.01 -8.33 -6.51
CA LEU A 97 18.34 -8.72 -6.05
C LEU A 97 19.34 -8.50 -7.18
N THR A 98 20.37 -7.72 -6.92
CA THR A 98 21.44 -7.48 -7.86
C THR A 98 22.78 -7.98 -7.30
N ASP A 99 23.62 -8.47 -8.20
CA ASP A 99 24.99 -8.90 -7.89
C ASP A 99 25.09 -9.87 -6.69
N TYR A 100 24.08 -10.70 -6.49
CA TYR A 100 23.98 -11.57 -5.31
C TYR A 100 25.24 -12.44 -5.10
N ALA A 101 25.87 -12.86 -6.20
CA ALA A 101 27.10 -13.65 -6.16
C ALA A 101 28.36 -12.86 -5.77
N LEU A 102 28.28 -11.54 -5.68
CA LEU A 102 29.39 -10.64 -5.39
C LEU A 102 29.16 -9.92 -4.06
N PRO A 103 29.72 -10.42 -2.93
CA PRO A 103 29.39 -9.94 -1.58
C PRO A 103 29.51 -8.44 -1.38
N ASP A 104 30.51 -7.83 -2.02
CA ASP A 104 30.77 -6.40 -1.88
C ASP A 104 29.84 -5.50 -2.71
N ARG A 105 29.08 -6.11 -3.65
CA ARG A 105 28.15 -5.42 -4.54
C ARG A 105 26.71 -5.83 -4.32
N ALA A 106 26.49 -6.98 -3.72
CA ALA A 106 25.17 -7.54 -3.52
C ALA A 106 24.22 -6.53 -2.86
N THR A 107 23.09 -6.30 -3.49
CA THR A 107 22.09 -5.34 -3.08
C THR A 107 20.72 -5.92 -3.26
N GLY A 108 19.84 -5.68 -2.30
CA GLY A 108 18.41 -6.03 -2.38
C GLY A 108 17.53 -4.80 -2.30
N PHE A 109 16.34 -4.92 -2.87
CA PHE A 109 15.28 -3.93 -2.74
C PHE A 109 13.99 -4.61 -2.34
N VAL A 110 13.30 -4.04 -1.37
CA VAL A 110 11.91 -4.36 -1.01
C VAL A 110 11.07 -3.15 -1.37
N MET A 111 10.09 -3.34 -2.24
CA MET A 111 9.46 -2.23 -2.94
C MET A 111 7.93 -2.20 -2.77
N GLY A 112 7.37 -0.99 -2.70
CA GLY A 112 5.96 -0.74 -2.90
C GLY A 112 5.59 -0.66 -4.39
N HIS A 113 6.46 -0.11 -5.22
CA HIS A 113 6.21 0.21 -6.62
C HIS A 113 6.57 -0.93 -7.59
N ASN A 114 5.93 -0.92 -8.75
CA ASN A 114 6.32 -1.69 -9.92
C ASN A 114 7.33 -0.88 -10.76
N LEU A 115 8.07 -1.56 -11.64
CA LEU A 115 9.01 -0.91 -12.56
C LEU A 115 8.27 -0.40 -13.81
N LEU A 116 7.31 0.48 -13.62
CA LEU A 116 6.50 1.09 -14.67
C LEU A 116 6.68 2.61 -14.69
N ARG A 117 6.53 3.22 -15.86
CA ARG A 117 6.76 4.65 -16.06
C ARG A 117 5.86 5.55 -15.22
N ASN A 118 4.62 5.16 -14.98
CA ASN A 118 3.67 5.91 -14.19
C ASN A 118 4.01 6.03 -12.70
N TYR A 119 5.01 5.28 -12.22
CA TYR A 119 5.55 5.40 -10.86
C TYR A 119 6.67 6.43 -10.73
N TRP A 120 7.11 7.03 -11.85
CA TRP A 120 8.15 8.04 -11.83
C TRP A 120 7.56 9.39 -11.46
N ASP A 121 8.00 9.91 -10.33
CA ASP A 121 7.67 11.25 -9.84
C ASP A 121 8.80 11.78 -8.95
N THR A 122 8.73 13.04 -8.57
CA THR A 122 9.64 13.69 -7.63
C THR A 122 8.95 13.89 -6.28
N ASP A 123 9.73 14.06 -5.20
CA ASP A 123 9.20 14.18 -3.83
C ASP A 123 8.22 15.37 -3.67
N ASP A 124 8.35 16.42 -4.47
CA ASP A 124 7.49 17.61 -4.45
C ASP A 124 6.17 17.46 -5.23
N HIS A 125 6.00 16.36 -5.96
CA HIS A 125 4.78 16.02 -6.71
C HIS A 125 4.16 17.22 -7.46
N PRO A 126 4.92 17.92 -8.34
CA PRO A 126 4.43 19.13 -8.98
C PRO A 126 3.15 18.86 -9.78
N PHE A 127 2.26 19.85 -9.90
CA PHE A 127 1.00 19.71 -10.61
C PHE A 127 1.22 19.26 -12.06
N GLU A 128 2.18 19.87 -12.76
CA GLU A 128 2.66 19.44 -14.06
C GLU A 128 4.10 18.93 -13.98
N SER A 129 4.40 17.85 -14.68
CA SER A 129 5.75 17.28 -14.75
C SER A 129 5.97 16.58 -16.08
N THR A 130 7.06 16.89 -16.75
CA THR A 130 7.50 16.21 -17.97
C THR A 130 7.97 14.77 -17.70
N LEU A 131 8.35 14.47 -16.47
CA LEU A 131 8.75 13.11 -16.07
C LEU A 131 7.58 12.12 -16.08
N ARG A 132 6.37 12.60 -15.80
CA ARG A 132 5.18 11.76 -15.69
C ARG A 132 4.47 11.50 -17.01
N ASP A 133 4.82 12.21 -18.07
CA ASP A 133 4.22 12.02 -19.40
C ASP A 133 2.68 12.02 -19.41
N GLY A 134 2.08 12.93 -18.64
CA GLY A 134 0.63 13.08 -18.51
C GLY A 134 -0.01 12.17 -17.44
N PHE A 135 0.74 11.30 -16.79
CA PHE A 135 0.23 10.53 -15.63
C PHE A 135 0.02 11.44 -14.42
N LYS A 136 -0.92 11.05 -13.55
CA LYS A 136 -1.16 11.75 -12.27
C LYS A 136 0.06 11.66 -11.35
N PRO A 137 0.21 12.61 -10.40
CA PRO A 137 1.24 12.54 -9.37
C PRO A 137 1.17 11.23 -8.58
N TRP A 138 2.34 10.67 -8.24
CA TRP A 138 2.45 9.34 -7.65
C TRP A 138 3.42 9.33 -6.48
N HIS A 139 2.98 8.81 -5.33
CA HIS A 139 3.79 8.71 -4.13
C HIS A 139 4.00 7.25 -3.72
N ASP A 140 5.27 6.82 -3.63
CA ASP A 140 5.60 5.44 -3.25
C ASP A 140 6.94 5.36 -2.49
N LEU A 141 7.14 4.26 -1.79
CA LEU A 141 8.29 4.03 -0.94
C LEU A 141 8.91 2.66 -1.20
N SER A 142 10.24 2.61 -1.11
CA SER A 142 11.01 1.38 -1.21
C SER A 142 12.25 1.44 -0.33
N THR A 143 12.72 0.27 0.08
CA THR A 143 13.96 0.14 0.85
C THR A 143 15.04 -0.54 0.03
N ARG A 144 16.27 -0.09 0.23
CA ARG A 144 17.49 -0.75 -0.25
C ARG A 144 18.19 -1.41 0.93
N VAL A 145 18.54 -2.67 0.79
CA VAL A 145 19.11 -3.49 1.86
C VAL A 145 20.40 -4.18 1.43
N TYR A 146 21.23 -4.46 2.41
CA TYR A 146 22.53 -5.10 2.27
C TYR A 146 22.74 -6.14 3.39
N GLY A 147 23.71 -7.03 3.22
CA GLY A 147 24.13 -7.94 4.25
C GLY A 147 23.23 -9.18 4.37
N PRO A 148 23.19 -9.84 5.56
CA PRO A 148 22.58 -11.16 5.72
C PRO A 148 21.11 -11.26 5.35
N ILE A 149 20.34 -10.18 5.43
CA ILE A 149 18.92 -10.12 5.02
C ILE A 149 18.71 -10.49 3.55
N LEU A 150 19.73 -10.37 2.71
CA LEU A 150 19.67 -10.77 1.31
C LEU A 150 19.45 -12.28 1.14
N ASN A 151 19.82 -13.11 2.13
CA ASN A 151 19.51 -14.53 2.12
C ASN A 151 17.99 -14.79 2.21
N ASP A 152 17.28 -13.98 2.98
CA ASP A 152 15.83 -14.12 3.13
C ASP A 152 15.10 -13.62 1.88
N LEU A 153 15.62 -12.57 1.24
CA LEU A 153 15.12 -12.14 -0.07
C LEU A 153 15.38 -13.20 -1.14
N LYS A 154 16.59 -13.78 -1.18
CA LYS A 154 16.91 -14.88 -2.10
C LYS A 154 15.96 -16.05 -1.90
N ARG A 155 15.72 -16.47 -0.66
CA ARG A 155 14.79 -17.56 -0.34
C ARG A 155 13.37 -17.24 -0.82
N SER A 156 12.91 -16.00 -0.63
CA SER A 156 11.61 -15.56 -1.13
C SER A 156 11.50 -15.60 -2.65
N PHE A 157 12.59 -15.25 -3.34
CA PHE A 157 12.67 -15.37 -4.79
C PHE A 157 12.64 -16.84 -5.24
N GLU A 158 13.43 -17.69 -4.61
CA GLU A 158 13.51 -19.13 -4.92
C GLU A 158 12.15 -19.80 -4.74
N ASP A 159 11.48 -19.58 -3.61
CA ASP A 159 10.12 -20.09 -3.35
C ASP A 159 9.13 -19.69 -4.44
N ALA A 160 9.18 -18.43 -4.90
CA ALA A 160 8.33 -17.95 -5.97
C ALA A 160 8.70 -18.55 -7.33
N TRP A 161 9.99 -18.72 -7.57
CA TRP A 161 10.53 -19.29 -8.82
C TRP A 161 10.21 -20.77 -8.99
N GLU A 162 10.32 -21.55 -7.92
CA GLU A 162 10.01 -22.98 -7.91
C GLU A 162 8.51 -23.23 -8.12
N LYS A 163 7.66 -22.36 -7.58
CA LYS A 163 6.20 -22.42 -7.77
C LYS A 163 5.74 -21.85 -9.12
N ALA A 164 6.61 -21.21 -9.88
CA ALA A 164 6.28 -20.69 -11.21
C ALA A 164 6.30 -21.81 -12.25
N GLU A 165 5.49 -21.67 -13.32
CA GLU A 165 5.47 -22.63 -14.39
C GLU A 165 6.88 -22.84 -15.00
N PRO A 166 7.32 -24.10 -15.14
CA PRO A 166 8.66 -24.37 -15.66
C PRO A 166 8.77 -23.87 -17.11
N SER A 167 9.67 -22.95 -17.35
CA SER A 167 10.02 -22.50 -18.70
C SER A 167 10.95 -23.48 -19.45
N GLY A 168 11.18 -24.67 -18.89
CA GLY A 168 12.15 -25.65 -19.40
C GLY A 168 13.61 -25.29 -19.13
N GLN A 169 13.89 -24.14 -18.54
CA GLN A 169 15.24 -23.73 -18.18
C GLN A 169 15.50 -23.99 -16.67
N PRO A 170 16.67 -24.57 -16.33
CA PRO A 170 17.01 -24.78 -14.92
C PRO A 170 17.13 -23.45 -14.18
N VAL A 171 16.74 -23.45 -12.91
CA VAL A 171 17.03 -22.32 -11.99
C VAL A 171 18.54 -22.10 -12.03
N PRO A 172 19.02 -20.89 -12.28
CA PRO A 172 20.43 -20.59 -12.07
C PRO A 172 20.76 -20.95 -10.61
N LYS A 173 21.73 -21.81 -10.38
CA LYS A 173 22.22 -22.09 -9.02
C LYS A 173 22.75 -20.77 -8.46
N LEU A 174 21.90 -20.09 -7.69
CA LEU A 174 22.34 -18.94 -6.92
C LEU A 174 23.34 -19.47 -5.90
N LEU A 175 24.53 -18.88 -5.88
CA LEU A 175 25.63 -19.35 -5.03
C LEU A 175 25.21 -19.42 -3.56
N ALA A 176 25.79 -20.40 -2.85
CA ALA A 176 25.43 -20.70 -1.49
C ALA A 176 25.63 -19.52 -0.52
N SER A 177 24.90 -19.58 0.57
CA SER A 177 24.83 -18.59 1.66
C SER A 177 26.15 -18.16 2.31
N GLU A 178 27.24 -18.83 2.04
CA GLU A 178 28.59 -18.50 2.54
C GLU A 178 29.07 -17.12 2.11
N VAL A 179 28.55 -16.61 0.99
CA VAL A 179 28.87 -15.29 0.44
C VAL A 179 28.52 -14.16 1.43
N PHE A 180 27.49 -14.35 2.27
CA PHE A 180 27.03 -13.36 3.25
C PHE A 180 27.40 -13.68 4.69
N ALA A 181 28.11 -14.79 4.95
CA ALA A 181 28.62 -15.14 6.26
C ALA A 181 29.69 -14.16 6.79
N ARG A 182 30.27 -13.37 5.90
CA ARG A 182 31.05 -12.21 6.33
C ARG A 182 30.09 -11.05 6.56
N PRO A 183 30.10 -10.45 7.74
CA PRO A 183 29.48 -9.15 7.90
C PRO A 183 30.27 -8.21 6.98
N ALA A 184 29.78 -8.02 5.75
CA ALA A 184 30.08 -6.82 4.99
C ALA A 184 29.40 -5.69 5.75
N LEU A 185 29.79 -5.55 6.97
CA LEU A 185 29.56 -4.43 7.84
C LEU A 185 30.31 -3.28 7.21
N ARG A 186 29.76 -2.76 6.14
CA ARG A 186 30.13 -1.44 5.68
C ARG A 186 29.88 -0.54 6.86
N ARG A 187 30.98 -0.15 7.49
CA ARG A 187 31.13 0.95 8.45
C ARG A 187 29.81 1.57 8.90
N GLY A 188 29.06 0.84 9.70
CA GLY A 188 27.79 1.29 10.22
C GLY A 188 27.25 0.22 11.13
N LYS A 189 26.58 0.60 12.18
CA LYS A 189 25.82 -0.30 13.01
C LYS A 189 24.71 -0.85 12.13
N GLY A 190 24.68 -2.14 11.83
CA GLY A 190 23.58 -2.78 11.11
C GLY A 190 22.30 -2.67 11.93
N GLU A 191 21.18 -2.51 11.22
CA GLU A 191 19.85 -2.53 11.84
C GLU A 191 19.28 -3.93 11.84
N MET A 192 18.49 -4.25 12.87
CA MET A 192 17.80 -5.54 12.93
C MET A 192 16.54 -5.47 12.08
N ALA A 193 16.48 -6.30 11.05
CA ALA A 193 15.35 -6.35 10.14
C ALA A 193 14.95 -7.80 9.81
N GLN A 194 13.69 -7.98 9.44
CA GLN A 194 13.09 -9.26 9.07
C GLN A 194 12.28 -9.12 7.79
N ILE A 195 12.38 -10.10 6.90
CA ILE A 195 11.45 -10.26 5.78
C ILE A 195 10.18 -10.92 6.29
N CYS A 196 9.04 -10.29 6.02
CA CYS A 196 7.70 -10.78 6.33
C CYS A 196 6.95 -11.01 5.03
N ARG A 197 6.12 -12.07 4.98
CA ARG A 197 5.40 -12.44 3.77
C ARG A 197 3.93 -12.76 4.05
N THR A 198 3.13 -12.64 3.01
CA THR A 198 1.85 -13.34 2.91
C THR A 198 1.97 -14.34 1.76
N LEU A 199 1.69 -15.59 2.03
CA LEU A 199 1.71 -16.70 1.06
C LEU A 199 0.42 -17.52 1.20
N GLY A 200 -0.73 -16.86 1.14
CA GLY A 200 -2.02 -17.50 1.28
C GLY A 200 -2.19 -18.26 2.59
N LEU A 201 -2.35 -19.58 2.52
CA LEU A 201 -2.50 -20.43 3.72
C LEU A 201 -1.18 -20.75 4.42
N GLU A 202 -0.06 -20.65 3.73
CA GLU A 202 1.24 -21.10 4.23
C GLU A 202 1.84 -20.12 5.24
N GLU A 203 1.75 -18.81 4.96
CA GLU A 203 2.39 -17.77 5.78
C GLU A 203 1.57 -16.48 5.78
N ARG A 204 1.42 -15.87 6.95
CA ARG A 204 0.76 -14.57 7.15
C ARG A 204 1.55 -13.69 8.12
N SER A 205 2.88 -13.75 8.03
CA SER A 205 3.76 -13.02 8.94
C SER A 205 3.60 -11.50 8.81
N ILE A 206 3.17 -10.97 7.65
CA ILE A 206 2.83 -9.54 7.51
C ILE A 206 1.66 -9.19 8.41
N ARG A 207 0.54 -9.91 8.34
CA ARG A 207 -0.61 -9.68 9.19
C ARG A 207 -0.24 -9.74 10.66
N ASP A 208 0.52 -10.77 11.02
CA ASP A 208 0.87 -11.02 12.41
C ASP A 208 1.77 -9.91 12.96
N ILE A 209 2.73 -9.39 12.18
CA ILE A 209 3.57 -8.26 12.59
C ILE A 209 2.76 -6.96 12.75
N TYR A 210 1.78 -6.69 11.88
CA TYR A 210 0.89 -5.55 12.04
C TYR A 210 0.10 -5.61 13.35
N HIS A 211 -0.48 -6.77 13.68
CA HIS A 211 -1.22 -6.96 14.91
C HIS A 211 -0.32 -6.91 16.15
N LEU A 212 0.82 -7.59 16.13
CA LEU A 212 1.75 -7.66 17.25
C LEU A 212 2.35 -6.29 17.59
N THR A 213 2.79 -5.57 16.58
CA THR A 213 3.43 -4.26 16.80
C THR A 213 2.42 -3.20 17.20
N LEU A 214 1.20 -3.24 16.65
CA LEU A 214 0.12 -2.37 17.10
C LEU A 214 -0.27 -2.64 18.56
N ALA A 215 -0.26 -3.89 19.02
CA ALA A 215 -0.50 -4.24 20.43
C ALA A 215 0.55 -3.64 21.37
N ASN A 216 1.76 -3.40 20.87
CA ASN A 216 2.85 -2.79 21.61
C ASN A 216 2.95 -1.27 21.46
N ALA A 217 2.19 -0.66 20.56
CA ALA A 217 2.17 0.78 20.35
C ALA A 217 1.65 1.53 21.60
N ARG A 218 2.29 2.63 21.96
CA ARG A 218 1.97 3.40 23.19
C ARG A 218 1.69 4.87 22.97
N VAL A 219 2.27 5.46 21.91
CA VAL A 219 2.20 6.89 21.63
C VAL A 219 1.47 7.15 20.32
N TYR A 220 1.94 6.56 19.23
CA TYR A 220 1.32 6.77 17.93
C TYR A 220 1.51 5.59 16.96
N VAL A 221 0.64 5.56 15.95
CA VAL A 221 0.85 4.80 14.72
C VAL A 221 0.60 5.72 13.52
N TYR A 222 1.48 5.62 12.53
CA TYR A 222 1.32 6.24 11.23
C TYR A 222 1.15 5.17 10.16
N PHE A 223 0.10 5.29 9.36
CA PHE A 223 -0.11 4.48 8.16
C PHE A 223 -0.03 5.38 6.93
N GLU A 224 0.78 4.98 5.97
CA GLU A 224 0.76 5.51 4.63
C GLU A 224 0.53 4.34 3.68
N ASN A 225 -0.67 4.25 3.13
CA ASN A 225 -1.07 3.03 2.43
C ASN A 225 -2.04 3.31 1.29
N GLN A 226 -1.84 2.64 0.17
CA GLN A 226 -2.72 2.73 -1.00
C GLN A 226 -4.18 2.46 -0.65
N TYR A 227 -4.43 1.44 0.22
CA TYR A 227 -5.75 1.07 0.70
C TYR A 227 -5.77 1.01 2.22
N PHE A 228 -6.80 1.56 2.83
CA PHE A 228 -7.00 1.52 4.27
C PHE A 228 -8.39 0.93 4.56
N ARG A 229 -8.50 -0.41 4.45
CA ARG A 229 -9.78 -1.12 4.44
C ARG A 229 -9.73 -2.55 5.01
N TYR A 230 -8.88 -2.77 6.01
CA TYR A 230 -8.77 -4.03 6.75
C TYR A 230 -9.38 -3.89 8.14
N LYS A 231 -10.71 -4.02 8.25
CA LYS A 231 -11.49 -3.88 9.49
C LYS A 231 -10.94 -4.66 10.69
N PRO A 232 -10.41 -5.91 10.57
CA PRO A 232 -9.81 -6.61 11.70
C PRO A 232 -8.72 -5.83 12.42
N LEU A 233 -7.91 -5.04 11.72
CA LEU A 233 -6.87 -4.19 12.33
C LEU A 233 -7.48 -3.07 13.18
N ALA A 234 -8.54 -2.41 12.70
CA ALA A 234 -9.27 -1.40 13.47
C ALA A 234 -9.90 -1.99 14.73
N MET A 235 -10.50 -3.16 14.62
CA MET A 235 -11.09 -3.87 15.77
C MET A 235 -10.02 -4.28 16.80
N HIS A 236 -8.85 -4.69 16.33
CA HIS A 236 -7.71 -5.01 17.18
C HIS A 236 -7.23 -3.77 17.95
N LEU A 237 -7.06 -2.63 17.27
CA LEU A 237 -6.71 -1.36 17.90
C LEU A 237 -7.71 -0.99 18.99
N ARG A 238 -9.00 -1.06 18.74
CA ARG A 238 -10.05 -0.80 19.73
C ARG A 238 -9.92 -1.69 20.95
N ALA A 239 -9.74 -3.00 20.74
CA ALA A 239 -9.61 -3.96 21.84
C ALA A 239 -8.40 -3.64 22.72
N ILE A 240 -7.26 -3.32 22.13
CA ILE A 240 -6.04 -2.95 22.83
C ILE A 240 -6.26 -1.65 23.65
N ARG A 241 -6.81 -0.61 23.03
CA ARG A 241 -7.02 0.68 23.69
C ARG A 241 -8.02 0.55 24.85
N ARG A 242 -9.09 -0.22 24.68
CA ARG A 242 -10.03 -0.55 25.75
C ARG A 242 -9.33 -1.26 26.91
N ALA A 243 -8.52 -2.27 26.63
CA ALA A 243 -7.76 -2.99 27.65
C ALA A 243 -6.78 -2.08 28.40
N LEU A 244 -6.04 -1.23 27.71
CA LEU A 244 -5.11 -0.28 28.30
C LEU A 244 -5.84 0.75 29.16
N LYS A 245 -6.97 1.30 28.71
CA LYS A 245 -7.80 2.20 29.48
C LYS A 245 -8.35 1.53 30.76
N GLY A 246 -8.84 0.29 30.62
CA GLY A 246 -9.29 -0.53 31.76
C GLY A 246 -8.19 -0.81 32.79
N ALA A 247 -6.93 -0.87 32.35
CA ALA A 247 -5.75 -0.99 33.20
C ALA A 247 -5.22 0.35 33.74
N GLY A 248 -5.91 1.45 33.50
CA GLY A 248 -5.53 2.77 33.99
C GLY A 248 -4.42 3.46 33.21
N TRP A 249 -4.17 3.08 31.94
CA TRP A 249 -3.17 3.75 31.11
C TRP A 249 -3.58 5.21 30.84
N PRO A 250 -2.77 6.22 31.26
CA PRO A 250 -3.22 7.60 31.30
C PRO A 250 -2.97 8.40 30.01
N ARG A 251 -2.21 7.84 29.06
CA ARG A 251 -1.75 8.59 27.87
C ARG A 251 -2.69 8.43 26.70
N ASP A 252 -2.88 9.52 25.99
CA ASP A 252 -3.54 9.53 24.68
C ASP A 252 -2.71 8.78 23.63
N PHE A 253 -3.39 8.35 22.58
CA PHE A 253 -2.81 7.64 21.45
C PHE A 253 -3.21 8.30 20.14
N TYR A 254 -2.26 8.48 19.26
CA TYR A 254 -2.46 9.20 18.01
C TYR A 254 -2.37 8.26 16.80
N VAL A 255 -3.34 8.35 15.91
CA VAL A 255 -3.39 7.59 14.67
C VAL A 255 -3.39 8.57 13.51
N PHE A 256 -2.36 8.50 12.68
CA PHE A 256 -2.23 9.30 11.47
C PHE A 256 -2.33 8.36 10.27
N VAL A 257 -3.23 8.65 9.35
CA VAL A 257 -3.44 7.85 8.15
C VAL A 257 -3.37 8.73 6.92
N VAL A 258 -2.55 8.33 5.95
CA VAL A 258 -2.49 8.92 4.61
C VAL A 258 -2.86 7.82 3.61
N THR A 259 -3.96 8.01 2.87
CA THR A 259 -4.49 7.01 1.94
C THR A 259 -5.28 7.66 0.80
N ASN A 260 -5.63 6.87 -0.21
CA ASN A 260 -6.46 7.37 -1.31
C ASN A 260 -7.95 7.29 -0.98
N VAL A 261 -8.72 8.19 -1.59
CA VAL A 261 -10.16 8.01 -1.73
C VAL A 261 -10.41 6.86 -2.71
N PRO A 262 -11.24 5.87 -2.37
CA PRO A 262 -11.48 4.71 -3.23
C PRO A 262 -12.17 5.07 -4.54
N ASP A 263 -11.78 4.45 -5.64
CA ASP A 263 -12.32 4.65 -6.99
C ASP A 263 -13.57 3.79 -7.30
N GLY A 264 -14.34 3.36 -6.30
CA GLY A 264 -15.56 2.55 -6.44
C GLY A 264 -15.41 1.17 -5.84
N HIS A 265 -14.36 0.44 -6.20
CA HIS A 265 -14.05 -0.83 -5.58
C HIS A 265 -13.49 -0.63 -4.17
N GLY A 266 -14.00 -1.40 -3.21
CA GLY A 266 -13.54 -1.33 -1.82
C GLY A 266 -14.09 -0.17 -0.98
N ARG A 267 -15.03 0.66 -1.50
CA ARG A 267 -15.68 1.72 -0.69
C ARG A 267 -16.40 1.15 0.53
N VAL A 268 -17.09 0.03 0.36
CA VAL A 268 -17.79 -0.61 1.47
C VAL A 268 -16.81 -1.05 2.57
N ASN A 269 -15.69 -1.65 2.19
CA ASN A 269 -14.66 -2.09 3.13
C ASN A 269 -13.96 -0.89 3.80
N THR A 270 -13.70 0.18 3.04
CA THR A 270 -13.14 1.44 3.57
C THR A 270 -14.11 2.06 4.57
N TYR A 271 -15.42 2.16 4.24
CA TYR A 271 -16.42 2.64 5.17
C TYR A 271 -16.45 1.83 6.46
N GLU A 272 -16.45 0.50 6.38
CA GLU A 272 -16.45 -0.38 7.56
C GLU A 272 -15.18 -0.19 8.43
N MET A 273 -14.03 0.04 7.83
CA MET A 273 -12.78 0.38 8.53
C MET A 273 -12.89 1.72 9.24
N LEU A 274 -13.33 2.76 8.53
CA LEU A 274 -13.51 4.11 9.08
C LEU A 274 -14.59 4.14 10.16
N GLN A 275 -15.69 3.43 9.97
CA GLN A 275 -16.73 3.26 10.99
C GLN A 275 -16.18 2.63 12.26
N ALA A 276 -15.39 1.57 12.13
CA ALA A 276 -14.74 0.94 13.29
C ALA A 276 -13.78 1.88 14.03
N LEU A 277 -13.31 2.94 13.38
CA LEU A 277 -12.43 3.97 13.95
C LEU A 277 -13.15 5.28 14.28
N GLY A 278 -14.50 5.31 14.25
CA GLY A 278 -15.28 6.53 14.57
C GLY A 278 -15.15 7.64 13.53
N LYS A 279 -14.75 7.32 12.29
CA LYS A 279 -14.55 8.25 11.16
C LYS A 279 -15.53 8.02 10.00
N SER A 280 -16.67 7.41 10.26
CA SER A 280 -17.70 7.08 9.25
C SER A 280 -18.27 8.33 8.55
N THR A 281 -18.25 9.49 9.20
CA THR A 281 -18.71 10.77 8.63
C THR A 281 -17.88 11.26 7.45
N ALA A 282 -16.66 10.77 7.29
CA ALA A 282 -15.82 11.04 6.12
C ALA A 282 -16.39 10.43 4.82
N MET A 283 -17.39 9.53 4.93
CA MET A 283 -18.13 8.93 3.81
C MET A 283 -19.65 9.12 4.02
N PRO A 284 -20.19 10.35 3.84
CA PRO A 284 -21.51 10.73 4.32
C PRO A 284 -22.67 9.94 3.69
N HIS A 285 -22.56 9.54 2.43
CA HIS A 285 -23.61 8.75 1.77
C HIS A 285 -23.70 7.33 2.32
N PHE A 286 -22.56 6.69 2.61
CA PHE A 286 -22.52 5.38 3.26
C PHE A 286 -22.96 5.48 4.72
N HIS A 287 -22.59 6.56 5.41
CA HIS A 287 -23.01 6.82 6.79
C HIS A 287 -24.53 6.96 6.90
N LYS A 288 -25.18 7.76 6.04
CA LYS A 288 -26.63 7.91 6.00
C LYS A 288 -27.37 6.59 5.72
N LYS A 289 -26.79 5.74 4.85
CA LYS A 289 -27.39 4.46 4.45
C LYS A 289 -27.29 3.40 5.53
N ASN A 290 -26.16 3.36 6.26
CA ASN A 290 -25.81 2.27 7.17
C ASN A 290 -25.73 2.74 8.65
N GLY A 291 -25.63 4.05 8.88
CA GLY A 291 -25.49 4.63 10.21
C GLY A 291 -26.85 4.75 10.92
N LYS A 292 -27.12 3.85 11.85
CA LYS A 292 -28.03 4.11 12.93
C LYS A 292 -27.16 4.57 14.10
N GLY A 293 -27.38 5.79 14.60
CA GLY A 293 -26.49 6.54 15.49
C GLY A 293 -26.01 5.92 16.81
N ASP A 294 -26.30 4.64 17.07
CA ASP A 294 -25.82 3.93 18.26
C ASP A 294 -24.42 3.33 18.04
N ASP A 295 -24.07 2.91 16.82
CA ASP A 295 -22.76 2.32 16.54
C ASP A 295 -21.63 3.36 16.69
N ASP A 296 -21.86 4.61 16.26
CA ASP A 296 -20.86 5.69 16.38
C ASP A 296 -20.63 6.11 17.86
N LYS A 297 -21.67 6.03 18.71
CA LYS A 297 -21.52 6.29 20.14
C LYS A 297 -20.69 5.21 20.83
N LEU A 298 -20.92 3.94 20.48
CA LEU A 298 -20.15 2.82 21.02
C LEU A 298 -18.69 2.89 20.59
N VAL A 299 -18.44 3.20 19.30
CA VAL A 299 -17.07 3.36 18.78
C VAL A 299 -16.36 4.54 19.48
N LYS A 300 -17.04 5.67 19.65
CA LYS A 300 -16.46 6.84 20.34
C LYS A 300 -16.09 6.52 21.78
N ALA A 301 -16.94 5.82 22.51
CA ALA A 301 -16.65 5.38 23.87
C ALA A 301 -15.44 4.43 23.94
N ASP A 302 -15.32 3.51 22.98
CA ASP A 302 -14.20 2.56 22.91
C ASP A 302 -12.87 3.22 22.54
N LEU A 303 -12.91 4.37 21.87
CA LEU A 303 -11.74 5.11 21.38
C LEU A 303 -11.46 6.37 22.21
N ASP A 304 -12.02 6.49 23.41
CA ASP A 304 -11.71 7.58 24.33
C ASP A 304 -10.19 7.63 24.61
N GLY A 305 -9.59 8.81 24.41
CA GLY A 305 -8.14 8.99 24.42
C GLY A 305 -7.42 8.53 23.15
N VAL A 306 -8.14 8.23 22.07
CA VAL A 306 -7.54 7.98 20.73
C VAL A 306 -7.91 9.09 19.77
N HIS A 307 -6.90 9.76 19.26
CA HIS A 307 -7.02 10.85 18.28
C HIS A 307 -6.66 10.34 16.90
N ILE A 308 -7.51 10.57 15.89
CA ILE A 308 -7.35 9.99 14.55
C ILE A 308 -7.48 11.04 13.46
N HIS A 309 -6.47 11.18 12.62
CA HIS A 309 -6.55 11.84 11.32
C HIS A 309 -6.56 10.79 10.21
N VAL A 310 -7.47 10.93 9.26
CA VAL A 310 -7.47 10.22 7.99
C VAL A 310 -7.39 11.24 6.89
N CYS A 311 -6.34 11.18 6.10
CA CYS A 311 -5.96 12.18 5.13
C CYS A 311 -5.71 11.57 3.75
N SER A 312 -5.75 12.42 2.74
CA SER A 312 -5.27 12.14 1.40
C SER A 312 -4.25 13.21 1.00
N LEU A 313 -3.60 13.01 -0.14
CA LEU A 313 -2.63 13.96 -0.67
C LEU A 313 -3.14 14.57 -1.97
N ALA A 314 -2.87 15.87 -2.17
CA ALA A 314 -3.18 16.56 -3.40
C ALA A 314 -2.11 17.60 -3.74
N THR A 315 -2.01 17.93 -5.01
CA THR A 315 -1.24 19.07 -5.54
C THR A 315 -2.16 20.04 -6.23
N SER A 316 -1.73 21.27 -6.43
CA SER A 316 -2.53 22.34 -7.03
C SER A 316 -1.74 23.08 -8.09
N GLY A 317 -2.43 23.50 -9.16
CA GLY A 317 -1.83 24.24 -10.25
C GLY A 317 -2.84 25.08 -11.00
N ASN A 318 -2.35 26.07 -11.75
CA ASN A 318 -3.16 26.88 -12.64
C ASN A 318 -3.27 26.22 -14.02
N THR A 319 -4.47 26.13 -14.54
CA THR A 319 -4.77 25.72 -15.91
C THR A 319 -5.46 26.86 -16.65
N GLU A 320 -5.76 26.66 -17.91
CA GLU A 320 -6.59 27.61 -18.69
C GLU A 320 -8.00 27.80 -18.10
N GLN A 321 -8.48 26.82 -17.33
CA GLN A 321 -9.77 26.81 -16.65
C GLN A 321 -9.72 27.41 -15.24
N GLY A 322 -8.54 27.80 -14.78
CA GLY A 322 -8.27 28.35 -13.45
C GLY A 322 -7.53 27.41 -12.52
N MET A 323 -7.70 27.60 -11.22
CA MET A 323 -7.06 26.77 -10.20
C MET A 323 -7.66 25.37 -10.16
N GLU A 324 -6.82 24.36 -10.31
CA GLU A 324 -7.19 22.95 -10.22
C GLU A 324 -6.42 22.23 -9.10
N TYR A 325 -7.01 21.14 -8.63
CA TYR A 325 -6.46 20.27 -7.60
C TYR A 325 -6.42 18.84 -8.14
N ARG A 326 -5.27 18.19 -8.03
CA ARG A 326 -5.10 16.80 -8.48
C ARG A 326 -4.70 15.92 -7.29
N PRO A 327 -5.36 14.78 -7.09
CA PRO A 327 -4.89 13.80 -6.11
C PRO A 327 -3.47 13.36 -6.44
N ILE A 328 -2.61 13.32 -5.42
CA ILE A 328 -1.35 12.57 -5.47
C ILE A 328 -1.71 11.14 -5.08
N TYR A 329 -1.48 10.19 -5.99
CA TYR A 329 -1.84 8.80 -5.74
C TYR A 329 -0.85 8.16 -4.78
N VAL A 330 -1.29 7.88 -3.58
CA VAL A 330 -0.52 7.17 -2.55
C VAL A 330 -0.47 5.69 -2.92
N HIS A 331 0.73 5.19 -3.24
CA HIS A 331 0.93 3.77 -3.52
C HIS A 331 1.89 3.10 -2.54
N SER A 332 2.47 3.85 -1.62
CA SER A 332 3.25 3.36 -0.49
C SER A 332 2.46 2.38 0.37
N LYS A 333 3.17 1.49 1.05
CA LYS A 333 2.64 0.55 2.03
C LYS A 333 3.56 0.55 3.24
N LEU A 334 3.36 1.56 4.08
CA LEU A 334 4.19 1.86 5.24
C LEU A 334 3.36 1.88 6.52
N MET A 335 3.92 1.36 7.59
CA MET A 335 3.47 1.61 8.96
C MET A 335 4.67 1.98 9.82
N LEU A 336 4.56 3.09 10.59
CA LEU A 336 5.54 3.51 11.60
C LEU A 336 4.88 3.47 12.99
N ILE A 337 5.62 3.07 14.01
CA ILE A 337 5.14 3.01 15.41
C ILE A 337 6.18 3.63 16.34
N ASP A 338 5.76 4.61 17.13
CA ASP A 338 6.45 5.16 18.32
C ASP A 338 7.93 5.57 18.07
N ASP A 339 8.32 5.94 16.85
CA ASP A 339 9.70 6.16 16.42
C ASP A 339 10.65 4.97 16.71
N VAL A 340 10.15 3.74 16.80
CA VAL A 340 10.98 2.56 17.13
C VAL A 340 10.85 1.43 16.12
N PHE A 341 9.76 1.41 15.35
CA PHE A 341 9.48 0.31 14.44
C PHE A 341 8.87 0.81 13.14
N PHE A 342 9.27 0.18 12.03
CA PHE A 342 8.57 0.35 10.76
C PHE A 342 8.41 -0.98 10.00
N THR A 343 7.40 -1.04 9.15
CA THR A 343 7.29 -2.04 8.08
C THR A 343 6.91 -1.36 6.78
N VAL A 344 7.56 -1.78 5.69
CA VAL A 344 7.32 -1.27 4.34
C VAL A 344 7.49 -2.38 3.30
N GLY A 345 6.73 -2.31 2.22
CA GLY A 345 6.82 -3.29 1.13
C GLY A 345 5.62 -3.25 0.19
N SER A 346 5.12 -4.42 -0.18
CA SER A 346 4.06 -4.54 -1.17
C SER A 346 2.65 -4.67 -0.57
N ALA A 347 2.51 -4.98 0.71
CA ALA A 347 1.24 -5.35 1.33
C ALA A 347 0.34 -4.15 1.65
N ASN A 348 -0.81 -4.09 1.02
CA ASN A 348 -1.85 -3.14 1.36
C ASN A 348 -2.56 -3.47 2.68
N VAL A 349 -3.13 -2.45 3.34
CA VAL A 349 -4.00 -2.64 4.50
C VAL A 349 -5.39 -3.05 4.00
N ASN A 350 -5.49 -4.27 3.46
CA ASN A 350 -6.70 -4.90 2.97
C ASN A 350 -6.69 -6.42 3.20
N VAL A 351 -7.82 -7.09 3.01
CA VAL A 351 -7.93 -8.53 3.25
C VAL A 351 -7.04 -9.32 2.30
N ARG A 352 -6.96 -8.92 1.03
CA ARG A 352 -6.15 -9.63 0.03
C ARG A 352 -4.68 -9.69 0.43
N SER A 353 -4.08 -8.55 0.72
CA SER A 353 -2.64 -8.49 1.07
C SER A 353 -2.33 -9.12 2.43
N MET A 354 -3.25 -9.03 3.39
CA MET A 354 -3.04 -9.60 4.73
C MET A 354 -3.25 -11.11 4.79
N GLU A 355 -4.07 -11.69 3.86
CA GLU A 355 -4.55 -13.06 4.02
C GLU A 355 -4.41 -13.95 2.78
N VAL A 356 -4.37 -13.38 1.57
CA VAL A 356 -4.59 -14.12 0.31
C VAL A 356 -3.46 -14.01 -0.68
N ASP A 357 -3.18 -12.78 -1.14
CA ASP A 357 -2.19 -12.51 -2.18
C ASP A 357 -0.78 -12.84 -1.69
N THR A 358 0.15 -13.07 -2.60
CA THR A 358 1.53 -13.19 -2.17
C THR A 358 2.15 -11.80 -2.04
N GLU A 359 2.59 -11.46 -0.84
CA GLU A 359 3.14 -10.17 -0.49
C GLU A 359 4.52 -10.30 0.17
N LEU A 360 5.29 -9.21 0.14
CA LEU A 360 6.60 -9.14 0.76
C LEU A 360 6.83 -7.76 1.36
N ASN A 361 7.10 -7.73 2.66
CA ASN A 361 7.48 -6.55 3.42
C ASN A 361 8.82 -6.78 4.14
N ILE A 362 9.50 -5.70 4.47
CA ILE A 362 10.55 -5.67 5.48
C ILE A 362 9.99 -5.02 6.74
N ALA A 363 10.31 -5.60 7.89
CA ALA A 363 10.03 -5.06 9.22
C ALA A 363 11.36 -4.77 9.93
N CYS A 364 11.48 -3.61 10.55
CA CYS A 364 12.72 -3.17 11.17
C CYS A 364 12.45 -2.47 12.50
N THR A 365 13.27 -2.82 13.51
CA THR A 365 13.30 -2.14 14.82
C THR A 365 14.49 -1.20 14.85
N SER A 366 14.31 0.02 14.38
CA SER A 366 15.35 1.04 14.36
C SER A 366 14.77 2.40 14.76
N PRO A 367 15.06 2.90 15.96
CA PRO A 367 14.61 4.23 16.36
C PRO A 367 15.12 5.33 15.43
N THR A 368 16.35 5.24 14.99
CA THR A 368 16.95 6.24 14.12
C THR A 368 16.23 6.31 12.77
N LEU A 369 16.10 5.17 12.08
CA LEU A 369 15.48 5.14 10.75
C LEU A 369 13.98 5.45 10.82
N THR A 370 13.28 4.92 11.85
CA THR A 370 11.84 5.18 12.00
C THR A 370 11.56 6.66 12.17
N LYS A 371 12.34 7.32 13.03
CA LYS A 371 12.23 8.76 13.27
C LYS A 371 12.58 9.58 12.02
N GLU A 372 13.70 9.26 11.34
CA GLU A 372 14.09 9.91 10.09
C GLU A 372 12.99 9.81 9.02
N TRP A 373 12.38 8.64 8.86
CA TRP A 373 11.30 8.43 7.92
C TRP A 373 10.07 9.25 8.29
N ARG A 374 9.66 9.24 9.54
CA ARG A 374 8.55 10.06 10.01
C ARG A 374 8.81 11.54 9.75
N GLU A 375 9.97 12.04 10.17
CA GLU A 375 10.31 13.47 10.01
C GLU A 375 10.34 13.87 8.53
N LYS A 376 10.94 13.06 7.67
CA LYS A 376 11.01 13.32 6.23
C LYS A 376 9.63 13.31 5.58
N LEU A 377 8.82 12.28 5.83
CA LEU A 377 7.50 12.15 5.22
C LEU A 377 6.52 13.21 5.74
N TRP A 378 6.52 13.46 7.03
CA TRP A 378 5.62 14.47 7.60
C TRP A 378 6.01 15.88 7.14
N LYS A 379 7.30 16.18 7.01
CA LYS A 379 7.75 17.41 6.37
C LYS A 379 7.27 17.52 4.93
N LEU A 380 7.34 16.44 4.17
CA LEU A 380 6.87 16.38 2.78
C LEU A 380 5.37 16.68 2.70
N HIS A 381 4.57 16.04 3.55
CA HIS A 381 3.12 16.16 3.52
C HIS A 381 2.59 17.46 4.11
N THR A 382 3.25 18.00 5.15
CA THR A 382 2.78 19.17 5.91
C THR A 382 3.51 20.47 5.58
N GLY A 383 4.61 20.42 4.83
CA GLY A 383 5.43 21.57 4.51
C GLY A 383 6.25 22.12 5.67
N ARG A 384 6.22 21.47 6.86
CA ARG A 384 6.93 21.92 8.08
C ARG A 384 7.71 20.78 8.74
N MET A 385 8.75 21.12 9.50
CA MET A 385 9.46 20.14 10.33
C MET A 385 8.59 19.71 11.51
N PRO A 386 8.43 18.39 11.76
CA PRO A 386 7.71 17.87 12.92
C PRO A 386 8.41 18.20 14.24
N SER A 387 7.60 18.48 15.29
CA SER A 387 8.10 18.80 16.63
C SER A 387 8.57 17.58 17.44
N GLY A 388 8.01 16.43 17.16
CA GLY A 388 8.21 15.20 17.93
C GLY A 388 7.25 15.01 19.10
N ASN A 389 6.45 16.01 19.49
CA ASN A 389 5.32 15.88 20.39
C ASN A 389 4.08 15.51 19.56
N MET A 390 3.47 14.36 19.83
CA MET A 390 2.37 13.85 19.01
C MET A 390 1.06 14.63 19.17
N ALA A 391 0.83 15.29 20.30
CA ALA A 391 -0.32 16.19 20.49
C ALA A 391 -0.17 17.43 19.60
N ASP A 392 1.01 18.08 19.66
CA ASP A 392 1.31 19.26 18.84
C ASP A 392 1.27 18.90 17.33
N GLU A 393 1.72 17.71 16.98
CA GLU A 393 1.66 17.23 15.60
C GLU A 393 0.23 16.99 15.14
N PHE A 394 -0.61 16.43 16.00
CA PHE A 394 -2.02 16.19 15.69
C PHE A 394 -2.75 17.51 15.42
N ASP A 395 -2.54 18.51 16.27
CA ASP A 395 -3.11 19.84 16.10
C ASP A 395 -2.59 20.55 14.84
N ALA A 396 -1.31 20.40 14.55
CA ALA A 396 -0.71 20.98 13.36
C ALA A 396 -1.21 20.33 12.04
N TRP A 397 -1.48 19.03 12.04
CA TRP A 397 -2.14 18.37 10.92
C TRP A 397 -3.55 18.92 10.72
N ASP A 398 -4.31 19.09 11.80
CA ASP A 398 -5.65 19.69 11.78
C ASP A 398 -5.66 21.11 11.20
N GLU A 399 -4.68 21.94 11.60
CA GLU A 399 -4.51 23.31 11.08
C GLU A 399 -4.24 23.31 9.56
N ILE A 400 -3.36 22.44 9.07
CA ILE A 400 -3.04 22.34 7.64
C ILE A 400 -4.26 21.89 6.85
N ILE A 401 -4.96 20.86 7.32
CA ILE A 401 -6.17 20.34 6.68
C ILE A 401 -7.23 21.45 6.58
N LYS A 402 -7.50 22.15 7.67
CA LYS A 402 -8.47 23.28 7.71
C LYS A 402 -8.04 24.43 6.82
N ASN A 403 -6.75 24.76 6.79
CA ASN A 403 -6.22 25.82 5.92
C ASN A 403 -6.37 25.41 4.44
N ASN A 404 -6.01 24.19 4.07
CA ASN A 404 -6.15 23.71 2.71
C ASN A 404 -7.62 23.65 2.26
N ALA A 405 -8.54 23.24 3.12
CA ALA A 405 -9.97 23.29 2.83
C ALA A 405 -10.44 24.72 2.50
N LYS A 406 -10.02 25.73 3.28
CA LYS A 406 -10.32 27.15 2.99
C LYS A 406 -9.70 27.61 1.68
N ARG A 407 -8.45 27.22 1.39
CA ARG A 407 -7.74 27.57 0.16
C ARG A 407 -8.42 26.96 -1.07
N MET A 408 -8.89 25.71 -0.98
CA MET A 408 -9.65 25.07 -2.06
C MET A 408 -10.95 25.80 -2.37
N VAL A 409 -11.71 26.20 -1.35
CA VAL A 409 -12.94 27.01 -1.52
C VAL A 409 -12.62 28.35 -2.19
N ASN A 410 -11.52 28.99 -1.83
CA ASN A 410 -11.08 30.28 -2.37
C ASN A 410 -10.29 30.17 -3.68
N LYS A 411 -10.17 28.96 -4.28
CA LYS A 411 -9.38 28.70 -5.49
C LYS A 411 -7.93 29.20 -5.38
N GLN A 412 -7.27 28.88 -4.29
CA GLN A 412 -5.87 29.21 -4.01
C GLN A 412 -5.00 27.95 -4.03
N HIS A 413 -3.72 28.10 -4.31
CA HIS A 413 -2.78 26.98 -4.16
C HIS A 413 -2.84 26.38 -2.77
N LEU A 414 -2.70 25.05 -2.66
CA LEU A 414 -2.56 24.38 -1.38
C LEU A 414 -1.29 24.87 -0.65
N ALA A 415 -1.36 24.97 0.66
CA ALA A 415 -0.20 25.32 1.49
C ALA A 415 0.78 24.14 1.62
N ALA A 416 0.25 22.92 1.58
CA ALA A 416 0.99 21.66 1.62
C ALA A 416 0.13 20.55 0.99
N PRO A 417 0.71 19.38 0.64
CA PRO A 417 -0.04 18.29 0.01
C PRO A 417 -1.17 17.69 0.84
N LEU A 418 -1.12 17.77 2.17
CA LEU A 418 -2.04 17.09 3.08
C LEU A 418 -3.44 17.70 3.04
N ILE A 419 -4.44 16.88 2.73
CA ILE A 419 -5.86 17.25 2.75
C ILE A 419 -6.69 16.23 3.54
N GLU A 420 -7.88 16.60 3.97
CA GLU A 420 -8.80 15.69 4.62
C GLU A 420 -9.23 14.58 3.65
N PHE A 421 -9.30 13.34 4.14
CA PHE A 421 -9.96 12.26 3.41
C PHE A 421 -11.47 12.49 3.43
N PHE A 422 -12.06 12.60 2.25
CA PHE A 422 -13.50 12.77 2.10
C PHE A 422 -13.99 12.07 0.82
N ASP A 423 -15.00 11.21 0.93
CA ASP A 423 -15.64 10.52 -0.18
C ASP A 423 -17.15 10.74 -0.13
N ASP A 424 -17.67 11.59 -1.00
CA ASP A 424 -19.10 11.89 -1.12
C ASP A 424 -19.84 10.99 -2.10
N SER A 425 -19.20 9.95 -2.60
CA SER A 425 -19.81 9.03 -3.54
C SER A 425 -20.92 8.21 -2.89
N SER A 426 -22.04 8.09 -3.61
CA SER A 426 -23.22 7.34 -3.16
C SER A 426 -23.19 5.85 -3.53
N THR A 427 -22.27 5.46 -4.41
CA THR A 427 -22.16 4.10 -4.94
C THR A 427 -20.81 3.51 -4.64
N GLY A 428 -20.77 2.21 -4.41
CA GLY A 428 -19.53 1.48 -4.21
C GLY A 428 -19.79 -0.01 -4.10
N LEU A 429 -18.79 -0.76 -4.51
CA LEU A 429 -18.76 -2.21 -4.42
C LEU A 429 -17.86 -2.65 -3.26
N ARG A 430 -18.16 -3.81 -2.71
CA ARG A 430 -17.24 -4.51 -1.84
C ARG A 430 -16.16 -5.14 -2.73
N ALA A 431 -14.91 -4.79 -2.48
CA ALA A 431 -13.74 -5.46 -3.05
C ALA A 431 -12.94 -6.10 -1.90
N ASP A 432 -12.21 -7.14 -2.17
CA ASP A 432 -11.44 -7.98 -1.27
C ASP A 432 -12.20 -9.18 -0.75
#